data_359ad2eb5aaef9a268a87e837c62b604
#
_entry.id   359ad2eb5aaef9a268a87e837c62b604
#
_cell.length_a   1.000
_cell.length_b   1.000
_cell.length_c   1.000
_cell.angle_alpha   90.00
_cell.angle_beta   90.00
_cell.angle_gamma   90.00
#
_symmetry.space_group_name_H-M   'P 1'
#
loop_
_entity.id
_entity.type
_entity.pdbx_description
1 polymer ?
#
loop_
_entity_poly.entity_id
_entity_poly.type
_entity_poly.pdbx_seq_one_letter_code
_entity_poly.pdbx_strand_id
1 'polypeptide(L)'
;PRAEWVRELQQRGATVLGYVPDHGFLVSVAEGANLEGMDLALAEPLRPADKVSPLLQRVPRLGIRRMVMPETFVVEFHRDVLTAEARELVRAHGLAVREHPDLLPNQLLVQSTYEDVVRLSEWDEVAYVFPASRELTAGERVYACPGASTLYGRVGQYTARIGDGWDGPGKGAAEIGYYLGPLASALPRAQVAAEVLRGLTEWSRYASVQFMPASSPNASRSISILFARRAHGDGYAFDGPGGVLAHTFYPSPPNPEPIAGDMHFDDEENWRIGEDLDVFTVALHEAGHALGLGHSDNPYSVMYPYYRRVTALTEEDIAAIRELYAPAGIPETPAEPEPPVEPGPEPPVDPAPEPPVNPKPEPPVDPDPPAPPVAPTLSITVPTTAPTYVSQAPVVKLAGSADHPDGILEVTWRNAAGEGGKAVGTRAWVVPEVPLRAGSNLITVTAVAASGTSASRTITVTYAGANDTTAPSLVILSPASTSFATSAATVVISGRAADSSGIARVTWTDSTGKTGDASGTTSWNTGPIPLRVGSNVITIRAYDSAGNMAWRSVAITRR
;
A
#
# COMPACT_ATOMS: atom_id res chain seq x y z
N PRO A 1 9.18 -12.88 13.94
CA PRO A 1 9.96 -14.09 13.74
C PRO A 1 10.80 -14.42 14.98
N ARG A 2 11.01 -15.73 15.27
CA ARG A 2 11.79 -16.17 16.41
C ARG A 2 13.11 -16.74 15.93
N ALA A 3 14.20 -16.41 16.61
CA ALA A 3 15.53 -16.92 16.29
C ALA A 3 15.61 -18.46 16.34
N GLU A 4 14.73 -19.10 17.12
CA GLU A 4 14.61 -20.55 17.18
C GLU A 4 14.12 -21.17 15.86
N TRP A 5 13.19 -20.50 15.14
CA TRP A 5 12.70 -20.96 13.85
C TRP A 5 13.78 -20.91 12.76
N VAL A 6 14.59 -19.83 12.76
CA VAL A 6 15.72 -19.73 11.84
C VAL A 6 16.73 -20.84 12.07
N ARG A 7 17.05 -21.14 13.35
CA ARG A 7 17.97 -22.24 13.68
C ARG A 7 17.41 -23.60 13.28
N GLU A 8 16.11 -23.82 13.48
CA GLU A 8 15.47 -25.08 13.08
C GLU A 8 15.49 -25.26 11.56
N LEU A 9 15.15 -24.22 10.78
CA LEU A 9 15.25 -24.24 9.33
C LEU A 9 16.67 -24.59 8.87
N GLN A 10 17.69 -23.94 9.45
CA GLN A 10 19.10 -24.18 9.12
C GLN A 10 19.53 -25.62 9.45
N GLN A 11 19.11 -26.17 10.61
CA GLN A 11 19.40 -27.55 11.00
C GLN A 11 18.78 -28.58 10.06
N ARG A 12 17.70 -28.22 9.39
CA ARG A 12 16.99 -29.07 8.42
C ARG A 12 17.46 -28.88 6.98
N GLY A 13 18.52 -28.10 6.75
CA GLY A 13 19.11 -27.89 5.43
C GLY A 13 18.46 -26.76 4.61
N ALA A 14 17.73 -25.87 5.26
CA ALA A 14 17.22 -24.65 4.61
C ALA A 14 18.09 -23.44 4.96
N THR A 15 18.41 -22.63 3.96
CA THR A 15 19.09 -21.34 4.12
C THR A 15 18.04 -20.24 4.11
N VAL A 16 17.98 -19.42 5.15
CA VAL A 16 17.06 -18.27 5.19
C VAL A 16 17.62 -17.17 4.29
N LEU A 17 16.91 -16.83 3.24
CA LEU A 17 17.27 -15.80 2.27
C LEU A 17 16.75 -14.42 2.64
N GLY A 18 15.59 -14.35 3.27
CA GLY A 18 14.97 -13.10 3.68
C GLY A 18 13.77 -13.29 4.59
N TYR A 19 13.34 -12.20 5.18
CA TYR A 19 12.09 -12.12 5.90
C TYR A 19 10.94 -11.79 4.93
N VAL A 20 9.80 -12.41 5.15
CA VAL A 20 8.54 -12.10 4.47
C VAL A 20 7.54 -11.63 5.54
N PRO A 21 6.78 -10.56 5.30
CA PRO A 21 5.77 -10.07 6.25
C PRO A 21 4.87 -11.19 6.79
N ASP A 22 4.27 -10.95 7.94
CA ASP A 22 3.40 -11.90 8.65
C ASP A 22 4.11 -13.19 9.11
N HIS A 23 5.34 -13.02 9.61
CA HIS A 23 6.20 -14.07 10.20
C HIS A 23 6.71 -15.13 9.21
N GLY A 24 6.73 -14.80 7.92
CA GLY A 24 7.26 -15.67 6.88
C GLY A 24 8.79 -15.57 6.71
N PHE A 25 9.35 -16.57 6.03
CA PHE A 25 10.73 -16.54 5.54
C PHE A 25 10.77 -17.00 4.09
N LEU A 26 11.57 -16.31 3.31
CA LEU A 26 12.04 -16.83 2.04
C LEU A 26 13.25 -17.73 2.34
N VAL A 27 13.21 -18.96 1.90
CA VAL A 27 14.27 -19.94 2.15
C VAL A 27 14.72 -20.62 0.86
N SER A 28 16.02 -20.91 0.76
CA SER A 28 16.58 -21.85 -0.18
C SER A 28 16.67 -23.21 0.51
N VAL A 29 16.14 -24.25 -0.12
CA VAL A 29 16.04 -25.58 0.47
C VAL A 29 16.91 -26.54 -0.34
N ALA A 30 17.93 -27.13 0.30
CA ALA A 30 18.81 -28.09 -0.36
C ALA A 30 18.05 -29.35 -0.76
N GLU A 31 18.49 -29.99 -1.84
CA GLU A 31 17.95 -31.28 -2.27
C GLU A 31 18.06 -32.32 -1.13
N GLY A 32 16.93 -32.93 -0.77
CA GLY A 32 16.85 -33.89 0.35
C GLY A 32 16.63 -33.28 1.73
N ALA A 33 16.52 -31.97 1.86
CA ALA A 33 16.11 -31.34 3.11
C ALA A 33 14.68 -31.77 3.49
N ASN A 34 14.44 -31.98 4.79
CA ASN A 34 13.14 -32.41 5.30
C ASN A 34 12.57 -31.39 6.27
N LEU A 35 11.53 -30.71 5.84
CA LEU A 35 10.78 -29.75 6.64
C LEU A 35 9.53 -30.36 7.32
N GLU A 36 9.29 -31.66 7.16
CA GLU A 36 8.17 -32.36 7.82
C GLU A 36 8.26 -32.25 9.33
N GLY A 37 7.11 -32.08 9.99
CA GLY A 37 7.01 -31.96 11.43
C GLY A 37 7.40 -30.61 12.00
N MET A 38 7.71 -29.61 11.17
CA MET A 38 7.72 -28.20 11.58
C MET A 38 6.28 -27.70 11.68
N ASP A 39 6.02 -26.85 12.66
CA ASP A 39 4.72 -26.15 12.78
C ASP A 39 4.67 -24.98 11.80
N LEU A 40 4.46 -25.31 10.52
CA LEU A 40 4.39 -24.36 9.42
C LEU A 40 2.92 -24.13 9.02
N ALA A 41 2.51 -22.90 9.02
CA ALA A 41 1.18 -22.53 8.51
C ALA A 41 1.10 -22.72 6.97
N LEU A 42 2.21 -22.46 6.26
CA LEU A 42 2.31 -22.58 4.81
C LEU A 42 3.77 -22.81 4.41
N ALA A 43 4.00 -23.66 3.40
CA ALA A 43 5.27 -23.77 2.69
C ALA A 43 4.97 -23.96 1.20
N GLU A 44 5.29 -22.96 0.38
CA GLU A 44 5.05 -22.98 -1.05
C GLU A 44 6.28 -22.47 -1.81
N PRO A 45 6.58 -23.01 -3.01
CA PRO A 45 7.63 -22.45 -3.86
C PRO A 45 7.21 -21.10 -4.43
N LEU A 46 8.17 -20.21 -4.63
CA LEU A 46 7.95 -18.98 -5.40
C LEU A 46 7.57 -19.35 -6.84
N ARG A 47 6.54 -18.69 -7.34
CA ARG A 47 6.07 -18.92 -8.71
C ARG A 47 6.70 -17.91 -9.66
N PRO A 48 6.92 -18.24 -10.94
CA PRO A 48 7.47 -17.32 -11.94
C PRO A 48 6.71 -15.98 -12.00
N ALA A 49 5.38 -16.01 -11.85
CA ALA A 49 4.57 -14.80 -11.86
C ALA A 49 4.80 -13.87 -10.64
N ASP A 50 5.26 -14.42 -9.53
CA ASP A 50 5.56 -13.65 -8.32
C ASP A 50 6.94 -12.97 -8.41
N LYS A 51 7.76 -13.38 -9.39
CA LYS A 51 9.11 -12.89 -9.63
C LYS A 51 9.20 -11.85 -10.75
N VAL A 52 8.09 -11.38 -11.29
CA VAL A 52 8.06 -10.44 -12.43
C VAL A 52 7.27 -9.19 -12.07
N SER A 53 7.89 -8.05 -12.24
CA SER A 53 7.30 -6.74 -12.01
C SER A 53 5.92 -6.59 -12.68
N PRO A 54 4.90 -6.11 -11.96
CA PRO A 54 3.62 -5.74 -12.55
C PRO A 54 3.73 -4.68 -13.66
N LEU A 55 4.76 -3.84 -13.64
CA LEU A 55 5.02 -2.85 -14.68
C LEU A 55 5.30 -3.51 -16.03
N LEU A 56 5.93 -4.68 -16.03
CA LEU A 56 6.18 -5.47 -17.22
C LEU A 56 4.91 -6.14 -17.77
N GLN A 57 3.89 -6.36 -16.93
CA GLN A 57 2.63 -6.97 -17.29
C GLN A 57 1.61 -5.98 -17.87
N ARG A 58 1.75 -4.68 -17.58
CA ARG A 58 0.79 -3.61 -17.93
C ARG A 58 0.94 -3.04 -19.33
N VAL A 59 1.76 -3.59 -20.20
CA VAL A 59 1.88 -3.09 -21.57
C VAL A 59 0.56 -3.33 -22.32
N PRO A 60 -0.20 -2.28 -22.72
CA PRO A 60 -1.44 -2.48 -23.44
C PRO A 60 -1.17 -3.19 -24.76
N ARG A 61 -1.89 -4.28 -25.01
CA ARG A 61 -1.97 -4.94 -26.32
C ARG A 61 -2.75 -4.07 -27.32
N LEU A 62 -2.31 -2.84 -27.55
CA LEU A 62 -2.73 -2.10 -28.73
C LEU A 62 -2.08 -2.77 -29.94
N GLY A 63 -2.90 -3.23 -30.90
CA GLY A 63 -2.55 -4.04 -32.07
C GLY A 63 -1.59 -3.45 -33.09
N ILE A 64 -0.61 -2.72 -32.64
CA ILE A 64 0.56 -2.29 -33.39
C ILE A 64 1.63 -3.35 -33.12
N ARG A 65 2.08 -4.05 -34.16
CA ARG A 65 3.31 -4.84 -34.12
C ARG A 65 4.39 -3.97 -33.46
N ARG A 66 4.63 -4.21 -32.18
CA ARG A 66 5.79 -3.63 -31.49
C ARG A 66 6.99 -4.17 -32.24
N MET A 67 7.72 -3.31 -32.91
CA MET A 67 9.09 -3.65 -33.32
C MET A 67 9.76 -4.09 -32.02
N VAL A 68 10.20 -5.33 -31.97
CA VAL A 68 10.87 -5.95 -30.83
C VAL A 68 12.21 -5.24 -30.65
N MET A 69 12.19 -4.06 -30.06
CA MET A 69 13.41 -3.39 -29.62
C MET A 69 13.83 -4.06 -28.32
N PRO A 70 15.06 -4.50 -28.20
CA PRO A 70 15.56 -5.02 -26.95
C PRO A 70 15.50 -3.91 -25.90
N GLU A 71 14.83 -4.20 -24.79
CA GLU A 71 14.76 -3.32 -23.62
C GLU A 71 15.82 -3.76 -22.60
N THR A 72 16.07 -2.94 -21.62
CA THR A 72 17.03 -3.26 -20.56
C THR A 72 16.26 -3.53 -19.27
N PHE A 73 16.59 -4.64 -18.63
CA PHE A 73 15.96 -5.11 -17.41
C PHE A 73 17.01 -5.32 -16.33
N VAL A 74 16.60 -5.14 -15.08
CA VAL A 74 17.36 -5.62 -13.92
C VAL A 74 16.81 -7.00 -13.58
N VAL A 75 17.69 -7.98 -13.52
CA VAL A 75 17.42 -9.33 -13.02
C VAL A 75 18.13 -9.49 -11.69
N GLU A 76 17.34 -9.65 -10.66
CA GLU A 76 17.82 -9.89 -9.30
C GLU A 76 17.85 -11.39 -9.03
N PHE A 77 18.95 -11.86 -8.46
CA PHE A 77 19.16 -13.23 -8.04
C PHE A 77 19.06 -13.35 -6.52
N HIS A 78 18.72 -14.52 -6.03
CA HIS A 78 18.79 -14.78 -4.61
C HIS A 78 20.23 -14.61 -4.10
N ARG A 79 20.38 -14.17 -2.87
CA ARG A 79 21.67 -13.76 -2.30
C ARG A 79 22.66 -14.92 -2.10
N ASP A 80 22.20 -16.16 -2.15
CA ASP A 80 23.01 -17.38 -2.10
C ASP A 80 23.54 -17.81 -3.49
N VAL A 81 23.09 -17.13 -4.56
CA VAL A 81 23.56 -17.34 -5.93
C VAL A 81 24.80 -16.50 -6.17
N LEU A 82 25.89 -17.15 -6.60
CA LEU A 82 27.11 -16.43 -6.96
C LEU A 82 26.91 -15.63 -8.24
N THR A 83 27.44 -14.41 -8.30
CA THR A 83 27.33 -13.54 -9.49
C THR A 83 27.88 -14.22 -10.76
N ALA A 84 28.88 -15.09 -10.65
CA ALA A 84 29.42 -15.86 -11.78
C ALA A 84 28.39 -16.85 -12.31
N GLU A 85 27.70 -17.58 -11.44
CA GLU A 85 26.64 -18.53 -11.77
C GLU A 85 25.44 -17.82 -12.39
N ALA A 86 25.01 -16.69 -11.81
CA ALA A 86 23.97 -15.84 -12.36
C ALA A 86 24.28 -15.41 -13.82
N ARG A 87 25.54 -15.02 -14.10
CA ARG A 87 25.99 -14.65 -15.44
C ARG A 87 25.98 -15.84 -16.42
N GLU A 88 26.39 -17.00 -15.97
CA GLU A 88 26.34 -18.22 -16.78
C GLU A 88 24.91 -18.62 -17.11
N LEU A 89 24.00 -18.54 -16.15
CA LEU A 89 22.58 -18.80 -16.34
C LEU A 89 21.98 -17.88 -17.41
N VAL A 90 22.20 -16.56 -17.30
CA VAL A 90 21.69 -15.59 -18.29
C VAL A 90 22.27 -15.85 -19.68
N ARG A 91 23.58 -16.16 -19.79
CA ARG A 91 24.24 -16.47 -21.07
C ARG A 91 23.76 -17.79 -21.69
N ALA A 92 23.50 -18.80 -20.87
CA ALA A 92 22.95 -20.08 -21.32
C ALA A 92 21.57 -19.92 -21.99
N HIS A 93 20.83 -18.87 -21.61
CA HIS A 93 19.56 -18.50 -22.27
C HIS A 93 19.75 -17.63 -23.51
N GLY A 94 20.98 -17.39 -23.95
CA GLY A 94 21.29 -16.57 -25.12
C GLY A 94 21.11 -15.07 -24.91
N LEU A 95 21.03 -14.62 -23.64
CA LEU A 95 20.77 -13.23 -23.29
C LEU A 95 22.08 -12.47 -23.05
N ALA A 96 22.06 -11.16 -23.36
CA ALA A 96 23.23 -10.30 -23.22
C ALA A 96 23.22 -9.61 -21.85
N VAL A 97 24.28 -9.84 -21.08
CA VAL A 97 24.55 -9.11 -19.83
C VAL A 97 25.29 -7.82 -20.16
N ARG A 98 24.79 -6.70 -19.72
CA ARG A 98 25.49 -5.40 -19.75
C ARG A 98 26.19 -5.17 -18.42
N GLU A 99 27.43 -4.74 -18.48
CA GLU A 99 28.17 -4.38 -17.28
C GLU A 99 27.74 -3.00 -16.80
N HIS A 100 27.50 -2.91 -15.48
CA HIS A 100 27.28 -1.65 -14.79
C HIS A 100 27.97 -1.71 -13.41
N PRO A 101 28.86 -0.78 -13.09
CA PRO A 101 29.69 -0.87 -11.88
C PRO A 101 28.89 -0.66 -10.58
N ASP A 102 27.75 0.01 -10.66
CA ASP A 102 26.98 0.45 -9.49
C ASP A 102 25.74 -0.43 -9.25
N LEU A 103 25.63 -1.61 -9.88
CA LEU A 103 24.58 -2.58 -9.55
C LEU A 103 24.82 -3.22 -8.19
N LEU A 104 23.75 -3.55 -7.50
CA LEU A 104 23.84 -4.42 -6.31
C LEU A 104 24.47 -5.77 -6.68
N PRO A 105 25.25 -6.39 -5.76
CA PRO A 105 26.04 -7.59 -6.08
C PRO A 105 25.25 -8.78 -6.62
N ASN A 106 23.96 -8.87 -6.26
CA ASN A 106 23.05 -9.93 -6.70
C ASN A 106 22.20 -9.55 -7.91
N GLN A 107 22.55 -8.47 -8.63
CA GLN A 107 21.78 -8.00 -9.78
C GLN A 107 22.62 -7.99 -11.06
N LEU A 108 21.95 -8.28 -12.18
CA LEU A 108 22.51 -8.16 -13.52
C LEU A 108 21.63 -7.26 -14.39
N LEU A 109 22.27 -6.45 -15.22
CA LEU A 109 21.59 -5.66 -16.24
C LEU A 109 21.54 -6.49 -17.52
N VAL A 110 20.33 -6.86 -17.95
CA VAL A 110 20.10 -7.76 -19.08
C VAL A 110 19.39 -7.02 -20.19
N GLN A 111 19.97 -7.08 -21.41
CA GLN A 111 19.33 -6.55 -22.60
C GLN A 111 18.64 -7.67 -23.36
N SER A 112 17.32 -7.60 -23.47
CA SER A 112 16.52 -8.67 -24.04
C SER A 112 15.15 -8.19 -24.54
N THR A 113 14.35 -9.11 -25.08
CA THR A 113 12.91 -8.91 -25.23
C THR A 113 12.20 -9.20 -23.89
N TYR A 114 11.01 -8.65 -23.74
CA TYR A 114 10.17 -8.98 -22.59
C TYR A 114 9.93 -10.50 -22.43
N GLU A 115 9.63 -11.18 -23.53
CA GLU A 115 9.32 -12.62 -23.49
C GLU A 115 10.51 -13.46 -23.05
N ASP A 116 11.71 -13.09 -23.48
CA ASP A 116 12.92 -13.83 -23.14
C ASP A 116 13.39 -13.57 -21.70
N VAL A 117 13.29 -12.31 -21.21
CA VAL A 117 13.70 -12.01 -19.84
C VAL A 117 12.73 -12.60 -18.82
N VAL A 118 11.43 -12.65 -19.14
CA VAL A 118 10.42 -13.27 -18.24
C VAL A 118 10.66 -14.77 -18.09
N ARG A 119 11.22 -15.46 -19.10
CA ARG A 119 11.60 -16.88 -18.94
C ARG A 119 12.63 -17.11 -17.86
N LEU A 120 13.48 -16.12 -17.55
CA LEU A 120 14.42 -16.23 -16.44
C LEU A 120 13.72 -16.39 -15.09
N SER A 121 12.49 -15.88 -14.93
CA SER A 121 11.71 -16.07 -13.70
C SER A 121 11.30 -17.52 -13.42
N GLU A 122 11.42 -18.42 -14.42
CA GLU A 122 11.17 -19.86 -14.25
C GLU A 122 12.29 -20.54 -13.43
N TRP A 123 13.43 -19.90 -13.27
CA TRP A 123 14.58 -20.43 -12.54
C TRP A 123 14.52 -20.07 -11.06
N ASP A 124 14.84 -21.02 -10.22
CA ASP A 124 14.79 -20.87 -8.76
C ASP A 124 15.83 -19.85 -8.26
N GLU A 125 16.94 -19.69 -8.98
CA GLU A 125 18.00 -18.73 -8.68
C GLU A 125 17.55 -17.27 -8.85
N VAL A 126 16.54 -17.02 -9.70
CA VAL A 126 16.03 -15.68 -9.97
C VAL A 126 15.02 -15.26 -8.89
N ALA A 127 15.33 -14.16 -8.22
CA ALA A 127 14.48 -13.57 -7.21
C ALA A 127 13.42 -12.65 -7.80
N TYR A 128 13.83 -11.74 -8.73
CA TYR A 128 12.90 -10.77 -9.33
C TYR A 128 13.39 -10.20 -10.66
N VAL A 129 12.47 -9.78 -11.51
CA VAL A 129 12.74 -9.14 -12.80
C VAL A 129 11.93 -7.86 -12.93
N PHE A 130 12.59 -6.73 -13.20
CA PHE A 130 11.94 -5.42 -13.30
C PHE A 130 12.61 -4.52 -14.36
N PRO A 131 11.94 -3.45 -14.84
CA PRO A 131 12.51 -2.56 -15.84
C PRO A 131 13.69 -1.77 -15.26
N ALA A 132 14.78 -1.65 -16.03
CA ALA A 132 15.89 -0.78 -15.68
C ALA A 132 15.48 0.69 -15.82
N SER A 133 15.98 1.55 -14.93
CA SER A 133 15.83 2.98 -15.06
C SER A 133 16.57 3.52 -16.30
N ARG A 134 16.28 4.76 -16.67
CA ARG A 134 16.95 5.43 -17.78
C ARG A 134 18.45 5.57 -17.52
N GLU A 135 18.81 5.91 -16.30
CA GLU A 135 20.20 6.11 -15.86
C GLU A 135 20.99 4.81 -15.97
N LEU A 136 20.45 3.70 -15.46
CA LEU A 136 21.04 2.36 -15.61
C LEU A 136 21.18 1.97 -17.08
N THR A 137 20.14 2.23 -17.89
CA THR A 137 20.17 1.91 -19.33
C THR A 137 21.21 2.75 -20.08
N ALA A 138 21.41 4.00 -19.68
CA ALA A 138 22.41 4.90 -20.25
C ALA A 138 23.85 4.59 -19.78
N GLY A 139 24.01 3.77 -18.74
CA GLY A 139 25.30 3.51 -18.09
C GLY A 139 25.81 4.68 -17.26
N GLU A 140 24.90 5.52 -16.79
CA GLU A 140 25.21 6.64 -15.91
C GLU A 140 25.52 6.12 -14.49
N ARG A 141 26.38 6.82 -13.76
CA ARG A 141 26.65 6.50 -12.36
C ARG A 141 25.37 6.58 -11.56
N VAL A 142 25.12 5.56 -10.75
CA VAL A 142 23.99 5.50 -9.82
C VAL A 142 24.49 5.04 -8.46
N TYR A 143 23.78 5.42 -7.42
CA TYR A 143 23.97 4.90 -6.09
C TYR A 143 22.81 3.94 -5.78
N ALA A 144 23.03 2.98 -4.90
CA ALA A 144 22.04 1.97 -4.60
C ALA A 144 21.70 1.94 -3.12
N CYS A 145 20.41 1.74 -2.81
CA CYS A 145 19.97 1.29 -1.50
C CYS A 145 19.91 -0.24 -1.52
N PRO A 146 20.63 -0.93 -0.64
CA PRO A 146 20.60 -2.38 -0.59
C PRO A 146 19.29 -2.96 -0.01
N GLY A 147 18.33 -2.12 0.30
CA GLY A 147 17.09 -2.46 1.00
C GLY A 147 17.23 -2.44 2.50
N ALA A 148 16.10 -2.33 3.18
CA ALA A 148 16.11 -2.29 4.63
C ALA A 148 16.48 -3.65 5.24
N SER A 149 17.10 -3.59 6.40
CA SER A 149 17.67 -4.74 7.09
C SER A 149 16.75 -5.24 8.21
N THR A 150 16.86 -6.53 8.50
CA THR A 150 16.30 -7.14 9.71
C THR A 150 17.37 -7.99 10.38
N LEU A 151 17.19 -8.35 11.64
CA LEU A 151 18.08 -9.29 12.32
C LEU A 151 18.15 -10.66 11.63
N TYR A 152 17.21 -10.98 10.75
CA TYR A 152 17.14 -12.24 10.01
C TYR A 152 17.59 -12.11 8.55
N GLY A 153 18.23 -11.01 8.20
CA GLY A 153 18.68 -10.68 6.86
C GLY A 153 17.84 -9.58 6.21
N ARG A 154 18.15 -9.28 4.95
CA ARG A 154 17.39 -8.31 4.17
C ARG A 154 16.01 -8.85 3.85
N VAL A 155 15.04 -7.98 3.69
CA VAL A 155 13.71 -8.34 3.23
C VAL A 155 13.73 -8.51 1.72
N GLY A 156 12.81 -9.35 1.19
CA GLY A 156 12.57 -9.45 -0.24
C GLY A 156 12.25 -8.06 -0.81
N GLN A 157 12.92 -7.66 -1.88
CA GLN A 157 13.10 -6.25 -2.25
C GLN A 157 11.82 -5.53 -2.70
N TYR A 158 10.80 -6.25 -3.18
CA TYR A 158 9.67 -5.64 -3.90
C TYR A 158 8.32 -5.99 -3.29
N THR A 159 8.22 -5.84 -1.98
CA THR A 159 6.93 -5.91 -1.28
C THR A 159 6.49 -4.50 -0.88
N ALA A 160 5.29 -4.12 -1.26
CA ALA A 160 4.75 -2.78 -1.02
C ALA A 160 4.68 -2.41 0.47
N ARG A 161 4.62 -3.40 1.36
CA ARG A 161 4.62 -3.21 2.81
C ARG A 161 5.38 -4.34 3.52
N ILE A 162 5.93 -4.04 4.68
CA ILE A 162 6.64 -5.01 5.51
C ILE A 162 6.18 -4.88 6.95
N GLY A 163 5.45 -5.90 7.42
CA GLY A 163 4.88 -5.94 8.75
C GLY A 163 3.67 -5.01 8.94
N ASP A 164 3.41 -4.64 10.17
CA ASP A 164 2.24 -3.86 10.58
C ASP A 164 2.53 -2.37 10.81
N GLY A 165 3.72 -1.91 10.47
CA GLY A 165 4.16 -0.53 10.77
C GLY A 165 4.35 -0.30 12.29
N TRP A 166 4.26 0.96 12.70
CA TRP A 166 4.45 1.37 14.11
C TRP A 166 3.18 1.35 14.96
N ASP A 167 2.03 1.23 14.36
CA ASP A 167 0.70 1.24 15.00
C ASP A 167 0.13 -0.15 15.26
N GLY A 168 0.84 -1.20 14.82
CA GLY A 168 0.40 -2.58 14.93
C GLY A 168 -0.56 -2.98 13.80
N PRO A 169 -1.24 -4.13 13.92
CA PRO A 169 -2.13 -4.63 12.89
C PRO A 169 -3.24 -3.64 12.51
N GLY A 170 -3.41 -3.39 11.22
CA GLY A 170 -4.45 -2.51 10.69
C GLY A 170 -3.91 -1.18 10.18
N LYS A 171 -4.80 -0.22 10.01
CA LYS A 171 -4.47 1.13 9.51
C LYS A 171 -4.81 2.15 10.60
N GLY A 172 -3.84 2.47 11.42
CA GLY A 172 -3.98 3.41 12.53
C GLY A 172 -3.16 4.68 12.36
N ALA A 173 -2.87 5.29 13.47
CA ALA A 173 -1.99 6.45 13.60
C ALA A 173 -0.78 6.08 14.45
N ALA A 174 0.40 6.58 14.07
CA ALA A 174 1.63 6.33 14.81
C ALA A 174 2.25 7.63 15.31
N GLU A 175 2.65 7.64 16.58
CA GLU A 175 3.57 8.64 17.15
C GLU A 175 4.94 7.98 17.30
N ILE A 176 5.95 8.56 16.67
CA ILE A 176 7.30 8.00 16.56
C ILE A 176 8.30 9.04 17.07
N GLY A 177 9.11 8.62 18.04
CA GLY A 177 10.27 9.43 18.47
C GLY A 177 11.32 9.49 17.35
N TYR A 178 12.12 10.57 17.32
CA TYR A 178 13.36 10.58 16.54
C TYR A 178 14.50 11.16 17.35
N TYR A 179 15.68 10.59 17.21
CA TYR A 179 16.91 11.10 17.83
C TYR A 179 17.97 11.36 16.77
N LEU A 180 18.46 12.60 16.71
CA LEU A 180 19.54 12.98 15.78
C LEU A 180 20.90 12.78 16.45
N GLY A 181 21.58 11.70 16.09
CA GLY A 181 22.95 11.40 16.46
C GLY A 181 23.99 12.29 15.74
N PRO A 182 25.20 11.79 15.49
CA PRO A 182 26.14 12.45 14.59
C PRO A 182 25.54 12.64 13.22
N LEU A 183 25.62 13.84 12.65
CA LEU A 183 25.15 14.14 11.28
C LEU A 183 26.35 14.39 10.37
N ALA A 184 26.10 14.45 9.03
CA ALA A 184 27.12 14.60 8.00
C ALA A 184 28.19 15.65 8.37
N SER A 185 29.44 15.21 8.38
CA SER A 185 30.56 16.03 8.86
C SER A 185 30.97 17.14 7.89
N ALA A 186 30.65 16.99 6.60
CA ALA A 186 31.00 17.93 5.53
C ALA A 186 30.00 19.09 5.36
N LEU A 187 28.84 19.05 6.02
CA LEU A 187 27.76 20.03 5.89
C LEU A 187 27.39 20.66 7.24
N PRO A 188 26.80 21.87 7.27
CA PRO A 188 26.32 22.47 8.51
C PRO A 188 25.24 21.61 9.17
N ARG A 189 25.47 21.18 10.40
CA ARG A 189 24.57 20.27 11.15
C ARG A 189 23.10 20.70 11.13
N ALA A 190 22.82 21.99 11.28
CA ALA A 190 21.44 22.48 11.29
C ALA A 190 20.75 22.30 9.94
N GLN A 191 21.46 22.41 8.83
CA GLN A 191 20.93 22.20 7.49
C GLN A 191 20.67 20.72 7.25
N VAL A 192 21.61 19.83 7.60
CA VAL A 192 21.43 18.38 7.49
C VAL A 192 20.22 17.94 8.33
N ALA A 193 20.14 18.42 9.58
CA ALA A 193 18.99 18.13 10.44
C ALA A 193 17.65 18.56 9.82
N ALA A 194 17.60 19.75 9.22
CA ALA A 194 16.38 20.25 8.57
C ALA A 194 15.97 19.38 7.38
N GLU A 195 16.93 18.95 6.54
CA GLU A 195 16.64 18.11 5.38
C GLU A 195 16.21 16.69 5.77
N VAL A 196 16.85 16.09 6.76
CA VAL A 196 16.43 14.78 7.31
C VAL A 196 15.02 14.86 7.88
N LEU A 197 14.71 15.87 8.70
CA LEU A 197 13.38 16.04 9.27
C LEU A 197 12.34 16.36 8.20
N ARG A 198 12.71 17.07 7.15
CA ARG A 198 11.83 17.30 6.00
C ARG A 198 11.48 15.98 5.31
N GLY A 199 12.46 15.06 5.15
CA GLY A 199 12.22 13.70 4.62
C GLY A 199 11.22 12.90 5.46
N LEU A 200 11.38 12.88 6.78
CA LEU A 200 10.43 12.25 7.69
C LEU A 200 9.03 12.86 7.58
N THR A 201 8.94 14.18 7.67
CA THR A 201 7.64 14.89 7.71
C THR A 201 6.89 14.90 6.38
N GLU A 202 7.56 14.66 5.25
CA GLU A 202 6.88 14.55 3.97
C GLU A 202 5.90 13.37 3.95
N TRP A 203 6.23 12.24 4.57
CA TRP A 203 5.32 11.11 4.75
C TRP A 203 4.11 11.45 5.64
N SER A 204 4.33 12.25 6.68
CA SER A 204 3.26 12.71 7.59
C SER A 204 2.18 13.55 6.88
N ARG A 205 2.46 14.11 5.72
CA ARG A 205 1.47 14.86 4.93
C ARG A 205 0.38 13.95 4.34
N TYR A 206 0.67 12.66 4.19
CA TYR A 206 -0.20 11.72 3.49
C TYR A 206 -0.69 10.57 4.37
N ALA A 207 0.00 10.32 5.47
CA ALA A 207 -0.33 9.25 6.42
C ALA A 207 -0.38 9.80 7.85
N SER A 208 -1.20 9.20 8.71
CA SER A 208 -1.36 9.58 10.12
C SER A 208 -0.14 9.16 10.96
N VAL A 209 1.01 9.74 10.64
CA VAL A 209 2.28 9.52 11.33
C VAL A 209 2.80 10.85 11.85
N GLN A 210 3.18 10.90 13.12
CA GLN A 210 3.77 12.10 13.75
C GLN A 210 5.15 11.78 14.30
N PHE A 211 6.11 12.67 14.04
CA PHE A 211 7.47 12.54 14.54
C PHE A 211 7.73 13.53 15.66
N MET A 212 8.23 13.04 16.80
CA MET A 212 8.50 13.82 18.00
C MET A 212 9.96 13.67 18.43
N PRO A 213 10.66 14.75 18.90
CA PRO A 213 12.02 14.61 19.40
C PRO A 213 12.11 13.62 20.56
N ALA A 214 13.00 12.63 20.46
CA ALA A 214 13.32 11.70 21.55
C ALA A 214 14.52 12.20 22.37
N SER A 215 14.55 11.85 23.66
CA SER A 215 15.61 12.29 24.58
C SER A 215 16.89 11.47 24.50
N SER A 216 16.83 10.28 23.89
CA SER A 216 17.99 9.39 23.76
C SER A 216 17.86 8.49 22.52
N PRO A 217 18.98 7.95 21.98
CA PRO A 217 18.97 7.04 20.85
C PRO A 217 18.28 5.69 21.14
N ASN A 218 18.11 5.34 22.41
CA ASN A 218 17.48 4.10 22.83
C ASN A 218 16.08 4.32 23.43
N ALA A 219 15.45 5.45 23.13
CA ALA A 219 14.08 5.69 23.56
C ALA A 219 13.14 4.69 22.87
N SER A 220 12.13 4.21 23.62
CA SER A 220 11.13 3.30 23.03
C SER A 220 10.33 4.00 21.93
N ARG A 221 9.98 3.27 20.90
CA ARG A 221 9.24 3.74 19.72
C ARG A 221 9.91 4.96 19.08
N SER A 222 11.22 4.90 18.90
CA SER A 222 11.98 6.00 18.32
C SER A 222 12.99 5.51 17.29
N ILE A 223 13.25 6.34 16.31
CA ILE A 223 14.21 6.15 15.24
C ILE A 223 15.48 6.90 15.61
N SER A 224 16.63 6.21 15.69
CA SER A 224 17.93 6.85 15.80
C SER A 224 18.49 7.11 14.40
N ILE A 225 18.83 8.38 14.12
CA ILE A 225 19.29 8.83 12.82
C ILE A 225 20.72 9.32 12.95
N LEU A 226 21.65 8.68 12.23
CA LEU A 226 23.05 9.03 12.33
C LEU A 226 23.79 8.91 10.99
N PHE A 227 24.88 9.63 10.88
CA PHE A 227 25.87 9.49 9.82
C PHE A 227 27.12 8.83 10.41
N ALA A 228 27.57 7.76 9.79
CA ALA A 228 28.67 6.93 10.28
C ALA A 228 29.58 6.51 9.13
N ARG A 229 30.74 5.98 9.49
CA ARG A 229 31.74 5.49 8.52
C ARG A 229 32.02 4.03 8.77
N ARG A 230 32.14 3.26 7.68
CA ARG A 230 32.58 1.86 7.75
C ARG A 230 31.79 1.05 8.79
N ALA A 231 32.48 0.25 9.62
CA ALA A 231 31.83 -0.51 10.69
C ALA A 231 31.42 0.42 11.84
N HIS A 232 30.15 0.46 12.17
CA HIS A 232 29.57 1.36 13.19
C HIS A 232 28.68 0.64 14.21
N GLY A 233 28.78 -0.70 14.28
CA GLY A 233 28.26 -1.50 15.40
C GLY A 233 26.92 -2.17 15.18
N ASP A 234 26.25 -1.94 14.05
CA ASP A 234 24.97 -2.52 13.70
C ASP A 234 25.04 -3.81 12.87
N GLY A 235 26.24 -4.23 12.47
CA GLY A 235 26.50 -5.41 11.65
C GLY A 235 26.51 -5.15 10.14
N TYR A 236 26.20 -3.94 9.66
CA TYR A 236 26.13 -3.54 8.26
C TYR A 236 27.09 -2.39 7.97
N ALA A 237 28.38 -2.72 7.78
CA ALA A 237 29.41 -1.74 7.50
C ALA A 237 29.18 -1.04 6.14
N PHE A 238 29.42 0.27 6.08
CA PHE A 238 29.44 1.02 4.83
C PHE A 238 30.70 0.69 4.01
N ASP A 239 30.58 0.82 2.69
CA ASP A 239 31.63 0.53 1.71
C ASP A 239 32.53 1.74 1.39
N GLY A 240 32.17 2.95 1.87
CA GLY A 240 32.85 4.22 1.65
C GLY A 240 32.39 4.92 0.38
N PRO A 241 33.13 5.93 -0.11
CA PRO A 241 32.64 6.79 -1.17
C PRO A 241 32.19 6.05 -2.42
N GLY A 242 30.93 6.23 -2.79
CA GLY A 242 30.25 5.56 -3.90
C GLY A 242 29.73 4.19 -3.52
N GLY A 243 28.55 3.83 -4.01
CA GLY A 243 27.88 2.56 -3.69
C GLY A 243 26.68 2.74 -2.78
N VAL A 244 26.75 2.26 -1.54
CA VAL A 244 25.65 2.30 -0.58
C VAL A 244 25.61 3.63 0.17
N LEU A 245 24.55 4.41 -0.04
CA LEU A 245 24.38 5.73 0.59
C LEU A 245 23.90 5.67 2.03
N ALA A 246 22.98 4.75 2.29
CA ALA A 246 22.32 4.61 3.58
C ALA A 246 21.73 3.20 3.72
N HIS A 247 21.33 2.84 4.92
CA HIS A 247 20.48 1.70 5.19
C HIS A 247 19.60 1.96 6.40
N THR A 248 18.45 1.31 6.42
CA THR A 248 17.46 1.46 7.47
C THR A 248 17.04 0.10 8.02
N PHE A 249 16.64 0.06 9.26
CA PHE A 249 16.03 -1.11 9.89
C PHE A 249 14.50 -0.98 9.84
N TYR A 250 13.82 -2.07 9.47
CA TYR A 250 12.36 -2.06 9.51
C TYR A 250 11.85 -1.88 10.95
N PRO A 251 10.63 -1.31 11.12
CA PRO A 251 9.99 -1.26 12.43
C PRO A 251 9.74 -2.66 13.00
N SER A 252 9.44 -2.74 14.29
CA SER A 252 9.01 -3.99 14.94
C SER A 252 7.75 -4.55 14.22
N PRO A 253 7.57 -5.87 14.10
CA PRO A 253 8.27 -6.96 14.77
C PRO A 253 9.51 -7.54 14.07
N PRO A 254 9.83 -7.22 12.78
CA PRO A 254 11.04 -7.80 12.16
C PRO A 254 12.32 -7.43 12.89
N ASN A 255 12.41 -6.21 13.42
CA ASN A 255 13.49 -5.81 14.31
C ASN A 255 12.95 -5.46 15.69
N PRO A 256 13.66 -5.85 16.77
CA PRO A 256 13.29 -5.43 18.11
C PRO A 256 13.73 -3.99 18.37
N GLU A 257 13.15 -3.35 19.36
CA GLU A 257 13.70 -2.15 19.96
C GLU A 257 15.07 -2.44 20.60
N PRO A 258 16.03 -1.51 20.56
CA PRO A 258 15.88 -0.13 20.11
C PRO A 258 16.24 0.11 18.63
N ILE A 259 16.66 -0.90 17.85
CA ILE A 259 17.16 -0.72 16.47
C ILE A 259 16.03 -0.58 15.44
N ALA A 260 14.79 -0.85 15.84
CA ALA A 260 13.63 -0.76 14.96
C ALA A 260 13.48 0.67 14.38
N GLY A 261 13.48 0.80 13.06
CA GLY A 261 13.34 2.07 12.35
C GLY A 261 14.62 2.90 12.22
N ASP A 262 15.74 2.51 12.83
CA ASP A 262 16.98 3.29 12.79
C ASP A 262 17.48 3.51 11.36
N MET A 263 17.92 4.73 11.07
CA MET A 263 18.39 5.18 9.77
C MET A 263 19.87 5.58 9.84
N HIS A 264 20.72 4.88 9.11
CA HIS A 264 22.16 5.13 9.08
C HIS A 264 22.60 5.58 7.69
N PHE A 265 23.39 6.65 7.62
CA PHE A 265 23.89 7.27 6.40
C PHE A 265 25.40 7.17 6.33
N ASP A 266 25.99 6.94 5.15
CA ASP A 266 27.44 6.91 4.98
C ASP A 266 28.02 8.34 5.01
N ASP A 267 28.80 8.69 6.06
CA ASP A 267 29.47 10.00 6.20
C ASP A 267 30.68 10.18 5.26
N GLU A 268 31.05 9.15 4.51
CA GLU A 268 32.12 9.25 3.51
C GLU A 268 31.60 9.69 2.13
N GLU A 269 30.29 9.82 1.97
CA GLU A 269 29.67 10.27 0.74
C GLU A 269 29.72 11.79 0.57
N ASN A 270 29.67 12.24 -0.70
CA ASN A 270 29.73 13.65 -1.04
C ASN A 270 28.36 14.31 -0.94
N TRP A 271 27.80 14.34 0.24
CA TRP A 271 26.49 14.90 0.51
C TRP A 271 26.32 16.36 0.07
N ARG A 272 25.14 16.68 -0.46
CA ARG A 272 24.70 18.01 -0.89
C ARG A 272 23.30 18.31 -0.37
N ILE A 273 22.90 19.56 -0.50
CA ILE A 273 21.54 20.01 -0.20
C ILE A 273 20.96 20.66 -1.45
N GLY A 274 19.88 20.06 -1.97
CA GLY A 274 19.19 20.53 -3.16
C GLY A 274 19.93 20.31 -4.48
N GLU A 275 21.05 19.61 -4.45
CA GLU A 275 21.88 19.29 -5.61
C GLU A 275 22.17 17.79 -5.61
N ASP A 276 22.92 17.33 -6.57
CA ASP A 276 23.33 15.98 -6.91
C ASP A 276 23.07 14.90 -5.82
N LEU A 277 23.91 14.65 -4.88
CA LEU A 277 23.68 13.69 -3.80
C LEU A 277 22.94 14.35 -2.62
N ASP A 278 21.62 14.52 -2.78
CA ASP A 278 20.77 15.32 -1.91
C ASP A 278 20.36 14.59 -0.62
N VAL A 279 20.70 15.16 0.53
CA VAL A 279 20.33 14.62 1.85
C VAL A 279 18.83 14.38 1.99
N PHE A 280 18.00 15.32 1.52
CA PHE A 280 16.55 15.18 1.61
C PHE A 280 16.04 13.96 0.84
N THR A 281 16.52 13.77 -0.38
CA THR A 281 16.07 12.67 -1.24
C THR A 281 16.36 11.31 -0.60
N VAL A 282 17.56 11.12 -0.05
CA VAL A 282 17.93 9.87 0.62
C VAL A 282 17.17 9.70 1.93
N ALA A 283 17.06 10.77 2.73
CA ALA A 283 16.28 10.72 3.97
C ALA A 283 14.80 10.43 3.73
N LEU A 284 14.23 10.90 2.62
CA LEU A 284 12.85 10.60 2.23
C LEU A 284 12.67 9.11 1.90
N HIS A 285 13.62 8.51 1.17
CA HIS A 285 13.65 7.09 0.85
C HIS A 285 13.79 6.23 2.12
N GLU A 286 14.81 6.50 2.92
CA GLU A 286 15.08 5.75 4.16
C GLU A 286 13.93 5.87 5.17
N ALA A 287 13.27 7.03 5.23
CA ALA A 287 12.07 7.21 6.05
C ALA A 287 10.92 6.28 5.61
N GLY A 288 10.77 6.02 4.32
CA GLY A 288 9.82 5.02 3.84
C GLY A 288 10.10 3.63 4.40
N HIS A 289 11.37 3.21 4.43
CA HIS A 289 11.78 1.96 5.08
C HIS A 289 11.56 1.98 6.59
N ALA A 290 11.90 3.08 7.26
CA ALA A 290 11.67 3.24 8.70
C ALA A 290 10.18 3.18 9.07
N LEU A 291 9.29 3.48 8.13
CA LEU A 291 7.84 3.37 8.27
C LEU A 291 7.29 1.99 7.88
N GLY A 292 8.09 1.11 7.29
CA GLY A 292 7.70 -0.26 6.93
C GLY A 292 7.48 -0.49 5.43
N LEU A 293 7.90 0.43 4.55
CA LEU A 293 7.80 0.22 3.11
C LEU A 293 9.02 -0.54 2.56
N GLY A 294 8.79 -1.47 1.64
CA GLY A 294 9.79 -2.10 0.81
C GLY A 294 10.17 -1.24 -0.39
N HIS A 295 11.07 -1.75 -1.24
CA HIS A 295 11.38 -1.12 -2.51
C HIS A 295 10.19 -1.17 -3.48
N SER A 296 10.13 -0.18 -4.37
CA SER A 296 9.28 -0.18 -5.55
C SER A 296 10.11 -0.53 -6.80
N ASP A 297 9.53 -1.26 -7.71
CA ASP A 297 10.11 -1.53 -9.03
C ASP A 297 9.83 -0.41 -10.06
N ASN A 298 9.09 0.62 -9.65
CA ASN A 298 8.82 1.79 -10.46
C ASN A 298 9.98 2.79 -10.38
N PRO A 299 10.71 3.06 -11.47
CA PRO A 299 11.84 3.97 -11.44
C PRO A 299 11.48 5.44 -11.13
N TYR A 300 10.21 5.77 -11.00
CA TYR A 300 9.74 7.10 -10.61
C TYR A 300 9.37 7.20 -9.12
N SER A 301 9.17 6.09 -8.44
CA SER A 301 8.90 6.02 -7.00
C SER A 301 10.09 6.52 -6.18
N VAL A 302 9.80 7.14 -5.04
CA VAL A 302 10.81 7.44 -4.01
C VAL A 302 11.46 6.17 -3.51
N MET A 303 10.71 5.06 -3.43
CA MET A 303 11.19 3.77 -2.94
C MET A 303 11.93 2.94 -3.99
N TYR A 304 12.30 3.49 -5.17
CA TYR A 304 13.13 2.79 -6.15
C TYR A 304 14.54 2.58 -5.60
N PRO A 305 15.15 1.39 -5.75
CA PRO A 305 16.42 1.06 -5.08
C PRO A 305 17.65 1.82 -5.58
N TYR A 306 17.56 2.44 -6.73
CA TYR A 306 18.65 3.25 -7.27
C TYR A 306 18.37 4.73 -7.12
N TYR A 307 19.35 5.44 -6.55
CA TYR A 307 19.24 6.85 -6.30
C TYR A 307 18.87 7.64 -7.54
N ARG A 308 17.88 8.45 -7.38
CA ARG A 308 17.50 9.51 -8.29
C ARG A 308 16.95 10.65 -7.46
N ARG A 309 17.39 11.87 -7.77
CA ARG A 309 16.90 13.03 -7.03
C ARG A 309 15.39 13.20 -7.24
N VAL A 310 14.66 13.17 -6.15
CA VAL A 310 13.21 13.38 -6.09
C VAL A 310 12.88 14.49 -5.11
N THR A 311 11.74 15.15 -5.28
CA THR A 311 11.31 16.28 -4.44
C THR A 311 9.98 16.06 -3.75
N ALA A 312 9.25 15.00 -4.10
CA ALA A 312 7.93 14.67 -3.56
C ALA A 312 7.65 13.18 -3.74
N LEU A 313 6.69 12.68 -2.98
CA LEU A 313 6.13 11.34 -3.13
C LEU A 313 5.30 11.22 -4.40
N THR A 314 5.33 10.05 -5.04
CA THR A 314 4.42 9.71 -6.14
C THR A 314 3.07 9.23 -5.61
N GLU A 315 2.07 9.11 -6.48
CA GLU A 315 0.78 8.51 -6.10
C GLU A 315 0.93 7.06 -5.64
N GLU A 316 1.90 6.33 -6.17
CA GLU A 316 2.22 4.97 -5.76
C GLU A 316 2.80 4.94 -4.34
N ASP A 317 3.75 5.81 -4.02
CA ASP A 317 4.32 5.93 -2.68
C ASP A 317 3.24 6.30 -1.65
N ILE A 318 2.35 7.23 -2.01
CA ILE A 318 1.22 7.65 -1.19
C ILE A 318 0.22 6.50 -0.98
N ALA A 319 -0.05 5.72 -2.01
CA ALA A 319 -0.91 4.56 -1.90
C ALA A 319 -0.28 3.49 -0.98
N ALA A 320 1.02 3.23 -1.16
CA ALA A 320 1.76 2.25 -0.37
C ALA A 320 1.77 2.59 1.14
N ILE A 321 2.07 3.85 1.50
CA ILE A 321 2.08 4.24 2.92
C ILE A 321 0.69 4.20 3.55
N ARG A 322 -0.36 4.45 2.77
CA ARG A 322 -1.76 4.34 3.22
C ARG A 322 -2.26 2.90 3.34
N GLU A 323 -1.47 1.94 2.93
CA GLU A 323 -1.73 0.54 3.28
C GLU A 323 -1.29 0.20 4.69
N LEU A 324 -0.30 0.91 5.23
CA LEU A 324 0.20 0.72 6.59
C LEU A 324 -0.52 1.61 7.60
N TYR A 325 -0.79 2.86 7.23
CA TYR A 325 -1.34 3.87 8.16
C TYR A 325 -2.62 4.50 7.62
N ALA A 326 -3.46 5.00 8.53
CA ALA A 326 -4.60 5.80 8.13
C ALA A 326 -4.15 7.04 7.31
N PRO A 327 -4.96 7.52 6.36
CA PRO A 327 -4.67 8.78 5.69
C PRO A 327 -4.48 9.91 6.71
N ALA A 328 -3.52 10.78 6.49
CA ALA A 328 -3.44 12.02 7.25
C ALA A 328 -4.78 12.76 7.11
N GLY A 329 -5.31 13.28 8.22
CA GLY A 329 -6.40 14.25 8.14
C GLY A 329 -5.92 15.36 7.20
N ILE A 330 -6.76 15.76 6.23
CA ILE A 330 -6.40 16.78 5.26
C ILE A 330 -5.85 17.96 6.06
N PRO A 331 -4.56 18.34 5.95
CA PRO A 331 -4.12 19.60 6.51
C PRO A 331 -4.97 20.67 5.82
N GLU A 332 -5.65 21.51 6.57
CA GLU A 332 -6.19 22.72 5.98
C GLU A 332 -5.04 23.34 5.20
N THR A 333 -5.20 23.44 3.89
CA THR A 333 -4.28 24.17 3.03
C THR A 333 -4.03 25.50 3.73
N PRO A 334 -2.77 25.87 4.04
CA PRO A 334 -2.53 27.18 4.59
C PRO A 334 -3.25 28.16 3.66
N ALA A 335 -4.21 28.89 4.19
CA ALA A 335 -4.95 29.87 3.41
C ALA A 335 -3.90 30.69 2.65
N GLU A 336 -4.02 30.72 1.34
CA GLU A 336 -3.21 31.58 0.49
C GLU A 336 -3.23 32.97 1.17
N PRO A 337 -2.09 33.60 1.46
CA PRO A 337 -2.10 34.87 2.17
C PRO A 337 -3.02 35.80 1.42
N GLU A 338 -4.06 36.25 2.11
CA GLU A 338 -4.98 37.24 1.51
C GLU A 338 -4.15 38.35 0.91
N PRO A 339 -4.45 38.79 -0.33
CA PRO A 339 -3.75 39.87 -0.94
C PRO A 339 -3.82 41.08 0.02
N PRO A 340 -2.74 41.88 0.13
CA PRO A 340 -2.70 43.00 1.06
C PRO A 340 -3.96 43.83 0.87
N VAL A 341 -4.76 43.96 1.90
CA VAL A 341 -5.91 44.86 1.92
C VAL A 341 -5.34 46.27 1.72
N GLU A 342 -5.62 46.88 0.58
CA GLU A 342 -5.33 48.29 0.39
C GLU A 342 -5.96 49.06 1.56
N PRO A 343 -5.25 50.00 2.20
CA PRO A 343 -5.82 50.80 3.26
C PRO A 343 -7.04 51.54 2.71
N GLY A 344 -8.21 51.16 3.22
CA GLY A 344 -9.45 51.87 2.90
C GLY A 344 -9.32 53.36 3.28
N PRO A 345 -10.05 54.23 2.62
CA PRO A 345 -9.98 55.68 2.87
C PRO A 345 -10.30 55.93 4.37
N GLU A 346 -9.50 56.82 4.97
CA GLU A 346 -9.70 57.26 6.36
C GLU A 346 -11.15 57.67 6.63
N PRO A 347 -11.73 57.28 7.78
CA PRO A 347 -13.08 57.71 8.13
C PRO A 347 -13.12 59.24 8.26
N PRO A 348 -14.16 59.89 7.75
CA PRO A 348 -14.31 61.35 7.85
C PRO A 348 -14.36 61.75 9.32
N VAL A 349 -13.64 62.83 9.65
CA VAL A 349 -13.59 63.47 10.97
C VAL A 349 -14.99 63.93 11.35
N ASP A 350 -15.49 63.53 12.51
CA ASP A 350 -16.77 63.96 13.07
C ASP A 350 -16.85 65.51 13.20
N PRO A 351 -17.88 66.15 12.66
CA PRO A 351 -18.14 67.52 12.97
C PRO A 351 -18.69 67.67 14.42
N ALA A 352 -18.36 68.79 15.04
CA ALA A 352 -18.72 69.15 16.40
C ALA A 352 -20.25 69.07 16.68
N PRO A 353 -20.67 68.80 17.94
CA PRO A 353 -22.06 68.57 18.28
C PRO A 353 -22.96 69.79 18.09
N GLU A 354 -24.06 69.61 17.36
CA GLU A 354 -25.15 70.61 17.26
C GLU A 354 -26.01 70.59 18.51
N PRO A 355 -26.68 71.70 18.81
CA PRO A 355 -27.52 71.88 20.01
C PRO A 355 -28.83 71.05 19.94
N PRO A 356 -29.49 70.76 21.10
CA PRO A 356 -30.61 69.83 21.20
C PRO A 356 -31.87 70.32 20.47
N VAL A 357 -32.37 69.47 19.55
CA VAL A 357 -33.66 69.69 18.88
C VAL A 357 -34.73 68.83 19.55
N ASN A 358 -35.89 69.43 19.77
CA ASN A 358 -37.09 68.83 20.35
C ASN A 358 -37.52 67.53 19.62
N PRO A 359 -38.06 66.53 20.33
CA PRO A 359 -38.46 65.26 19.76
C PRO A 359 -39.65 65.40 18.81
N LYS A 360 -39.46 64.95 17.58
CA LYS A 360 -40.49 64.73 16.58
C LYS A 360 -41.19 63.41 16.89
N PRO A 361 -42.50 63.25 16.72
CA PRO A 361 -43.21 62.00 16.99
C PRO A 361 -42.67 60.83 16.13
N GLU A 362 -42.50 59.70 16.76
CA GLU A 362 -42.03 58.44 16.14
C GLU A 362 -42.95 58.01 14.98
N PRO A 363 -42.39 57.56 13.84
CA PRO A 363 -43.17 56.90 12.81
C PRO A 363 -43.65 55.52 13.30
N PRO A 364 -44.76 54.98 12.77
CA PRO A 364 -45.26 53.66 13.16
C PRO A 364 -44.18 52.59 12.94
N VAL A 365 -44.03 51.73 13.94
CA VAL A 365 -43.11 50.58 13.92
C VAL A 365 -43.59 49.61 12.84
N ASP A 366 -42.74 49.39 11.81
CA ASP A 366 -42.94 48.29 10.86
C ASP A 366 -42.99 46.95 11.65
N PRO A 367 -43.87 46.04 11.29
CA PRO A 367 -43.88 44.72 11.93
C PRO A 367 -42.53 44.02 11.74
N ASP A 368 -42.01 43.47 12.84
CA ASP A 368 -40.78 42.71 12.84
C ASP A 368 -40.74 41.72 11.65
N PRO A 369 -39.60 41.60 10.94
CA PRO A 369 -39.45 40.58 9.90
C PRO A 369 -39.74 39.19 10.47
N PRO A 370 -40.44 38.31 9.74
CA PRO A 370 -40.77 37.00 10.23
C PRO A 370 -39.48 36.28 10.67
N ALA A 371 -39.55 35.68 11.86
CA ALA A 371 -38.44 34.92 12.44
C ALA A 371 -37.92 33.88 11.43
N PRO A 372 -36.58 33.69 11.31
CA PRO A 372 -36.04 32.71 10.38
C PRO A 372 -36.61 31.33 10.65
N PRO A 373 -36.90 30.53 9.59
CA PRO A 373 -37.52 29.24 9.74
C PRO A 373 -36.65 28.32 10.61
N VAL A 374 -37.26 27.74 11.67
CA VAL A 374 -36.58 26.83 12.59
C VAL A 374 -36.36 25.49 11.88
N ALA A 375 -35.16 24.91 11.93
CA ALA A 375 -34.91 23.56 11.44
C ALA A 375 -35.33 22.49 12.48
N PRO A 376 -35.75 21.29 12.04
CA PRO A 376 -36.06 20.21 12.96
C PRO A 376 -34.86 19.78 13.78
N THR A 377 -35.06 19.34 15.00
CA THR A 377 -34.06 18.60 15.77
C THR A 377 -34.02 17.17 15.26
N LEU A 378 -32.81 16.59 15.15
CA LEU A 378 -32.63 15.21 14.73
C LEU A 378 -31.50 14.55 15.53
N SER A 379 -31.76 13.36 16.08
CA SER A 379 -30.76 12.57 16.78
C SER A 379 -30.75 11.12 16.29
N ILE A 380 -29.59 10.52 16.29
CA ILE A 380 -29.38 9.08 16.12
C ILE A 380 -29.01 8.52 17.49
N THR A 381 -29.73 7.50 17.97
CA THR A 381 -29.50 6.89 19.28
C THR A 381 -29.16 5.41 19.21
N VAL A 382 -29.45 4.76 18.07
CA VAL A 382 -29.11 3.37 17.79
C VAL A 382 -28.35 3.33 16.47
N PRO A 383 -27.25 2.62 16.37
CA PRO A 383 -26.61 1.74 17.37
C PRO A 383 -25.87 2.50 18.49
N THR A 384 -25.60 3.79 18.30
CA THR A 384 -24.89 4.65 19.26
C THR A 384 -25.26 6.12 19.07
N THR A 385 -25.02 6.95 20.08
CA THR A 385 -25.04 8.41 19.95
C THR A 385 -23.73 9.01 19.47
N ALA A 386 -22.65 8.21 19.40
CA ALA A 386 -21.34 8.61 18.87
C ALA A 386 -21.39 8.73 17.34
N PRO A 387 -20.53 9.57 16.73
CA PRO A 387 -20.48 9.73 15.28
C PRO A 387 -19.95 8.50 14.54
N THR A 388 -19.36 7.53 15.25
CA THR A 388 -18.80 6.31 14.68
C THR A 388 -19.29 5.07 15.41
N TYR A 389 -19.41 3.95 14.69
CA TYR A 389 -19.81 2.65 15.23
C TYR A 389 -19.13 1.52 14.45
N VAL A 390 -18.76 0.42 15.13
CA VAL A 390 -18.24 -0.79 14.50
C VAL A 390 -19.31 -1.88 14.52
N SER A 391 -19.72 -2.36 13.34
CA SER A 391 -20.68 -3.45 13.19
C SER A 391 -19.95 -4.75 12.89
N GLN A 392 -20.36 -5.84 13.53
CA GLN A 392 -19.93 -7.21 13.20
C GLN A 392 -20.86 -7.88 12.16
N ALA A 393 -21.95 -7.22 11.78
CA ALA A 393 -22.90 -7.73 10.82
C ALA A 393 -22.93 -6.89 9.55
N PRO A 394 -23.24 -7.48 8.37
CA PRO A 394 -23.30 -6.77 7.09
C PRO A 394 -24.48 -5.81 6.97
N VAL A 395 -25.22 -5.64 8.05
CA VAL A 395 -26.33 -4.70 8.16
C VAL A 395 -26.26 -3.97 9.50
N VAL A 396 -26.80 -2.76 9.54
CA VAL A 396 -26.95 -2.01 10.80
C VAL A 396 -28.39 -1.47 10.93
N LYS A 397 -28.94 -1.57 12.12
CA LYS A 397 -30.17 -0.91 12.48
C LYS A 397 -29.86 0.52 12.94
N LEU A 398 -30.62 1.51 12.40
CA LEU A 398 -30.58 2.88 12.89
C LEU A 398 -31.90 3.23 13.54
N ALA A 399 -31.86 3.99 14.64
CA ALA A 399 -33.03 4.57 15.26
C ALA A 399 -32.69 5.87 15.97
N GLY A 400 -33.71 6.70 16.19
CA GLY A 400 -33.52 7.96 16.84
C GLY A 400 -34.81 8.75 17.00
N SER A 401 -34.68 10.05 17.25
CA SER A 401 -35.81 10.97 17.36
C SER A 401 -35.62 12.19 16.45
N ALA A 402 -36.74 12.74 15.99
CA ALA A 402 -36.79 14.02 15.33
C ALA A 402 -38.00 14.81 15.86
N ASP A 403 -37.88 16.11 16.04
CA ASP A 403 -38.95 16.96 16.55
C ASP A 403 -38.94 18.34 15.89
N HIS A 404 -40.15 18.85 15.63
CA HIS A 404 -40.39 20.19 15.12
C HIS A 404 -41.78 20.67 15.55
N PRO A 405 -42.00 21.97 15.84
CA PRO A 405 -43.30 22.49 16.24
C PRO A 405 -44.43 22.16 15.25
N ASP A 406 -44.18 22.23 13.97
CA ASP A 406 -45.14 21.92 12.90
C ASP A 406 -45.22 20.39 12.57
N GLY A 407 -44.50 19.56 13.33
CA GLY A 407 -44.40 18.12 13.08
C GLY A 407 -43.33 17.73 12.04
N ILE A 408 -42.98 16.44 12.01
CA ILE A 408 -42.05 15.85 11.08
C ILE A 408 -42.84 15.16 9.97
N LEU A 409 -42.57 15.56 8.74
CA LEU A 409 -43.20 14.97 7.55
C LEU A 409 -42.65 13.58 7.23
N GLU A 410 -41.30 13.48 7.21
CA GLU A 410 -40.61 12.22 6.96
C GLU A 410 -39.17 12.22 7.49
N VAL A 411 -38.66 11.03 7.74
CA VAL A 411 -37.23 10.78 7.97
C VAL A 411 -36.74 9.82 6.91
N THR A 412 -35.64 10.19 6.26
CA THR A 412 -35.00 9.39 5.20
C THR A 412 -33.54 9.09 5.56
N TRP A 413 -32.99 8.06 4.93
CA TRP A 413 -31.56 7.77 5.05
C TRP A 413 -30.94 7.54 3.68
N ARG A 414 -29.63 7.77 3.57
CA ARG A 414 -28.84 7.50 2.37
C ARG A 414 -27.41 7.12 2.76
N ASN A 415 -26.85 6.11 2.09
CA ASN A 415 -25.43 5.78 2.23
C ASN A 415 -24.58 6.40 1.09
N ALA A 416 -23.25 6.35 1.24
CA ALA A 416 -22.32 6.88 0.24
C ALA A 416 -22.38 6.15 -1.12
N ALA A 417 -22.95 4.92 -1.16
CA ALA A 417 -23.16 4.16 -2.39
C ALA A 417 -24.41 4.62 -3.18
N GLY A 418 -25.18 5.56 -2.62
CA GLY A 418 -26.41 6.08 -3.23
C GLY A 418 -27.66 5.29 -2.88
N GLU A 419 -27.55 4.21 -2.09
CA GLU A 419 -28.70 3.47 -1.56
C GLU A 419 -29.36 4.28 -0.46
N GLY A 420 -30.68 4.21 -0.35
CA GLY A 420 -31.44 4.96 0.64
C GLY A 420 -32.90 4.53 0.72
N GLY A 421 -33.59 5.06 1.71
CA GLY A 421 -35.01 4.75 1.95
C GLY A 421 -35.63 5.64 3.00
N LYS A 422 -36.90 5.37 3.30
CA LYS A 422 -37.64 6.02 4.38
C LYS A 422 -37.51 5.22 5.67
N ALA A 423 -37.36 5.94 6.78
CA ALA A 423 -37.48 5.34 8.10
C ALA A 423 -38.97 5.05 8.42
N VAL A 424 -39.18 4.09 9.30
CA VAL A 424 -40.51 3.81 9.89
C VAL A 424 -40.71 4.76 11.08
N GLY A 425 -41.77 5.52 11.06
CA GLY A 425 -42.06 6.56 12.05
C GLY A 425 -41.38 7.90 11.71
N THR A 426 -41.76 8.95 12.45
CA THR A 426 -41.28 10.32 12.23
C THR A 426 -40.67 10.91 13.49
N ARG A 427 -41.44 11.11 14.55
CA ARG A 427 -40.93 11.66 15.84
C ARG A 427 -39.97 10.68 16.54
N ALA A 428 -40.36 9.40 16.60
CA ALA A 428 -39.48 8.29 16.90
C ALA A 428 -39.37 7.47 15.62
N TRP A 429 -38.16 7.36 15.05
CA TRP A 429 -37.96 6.75 13.76
C TRP A 429 -36.99 5.55 13.84
N VAL A 430 -37.19 4.58 12.97
CA VAL A 430 -36.35 3.37 12.85
C VAL A 430 -36.12 3.04 11.39
N VAL A 431 -34.88 2.76 11.06
CA VAL A 431 -34.47 2.06 9.83
C VAL A 431 -34.05 0.65 10.25
N PRO A 432 -34.85 -0.39 9.97
CA PRO A 432 -34.60 -1.73 10.49
C PRO A 432 -33.26 -2.30 10.03
N GLU A 433 -32.91 -2.08 8.75
CA GLU A 433 -31.70 -2.60 8.12
C GLU A 433 -31.14 -1.60 7.12
N VAL A 434 -29.88 -1.23 7.30
CA VAL A 434 -29.07 -0.50 6.34
C VAL A 434 -27.95 -1.45 5.90
N PRO A 435 -27.84 -1.81 4.62
CA PRO A 435 -26.78 -2.68 4.15
C PRO A 435 -25.42 -1.98 4.26
N LEU A 436 -24.40 -2.74 4.68
CA LEU A 436 -23.03 -2.27 4.84
C LEU A 436 -22.11 -3.02 3.89
N ARG A 437 -21.16 -2.29 3.32
CA ARG A 437 -20.01 -2.86 2.62
C ARG A 437 -18.86 -3.00 3.62
N ALA A 438 -17.98 -3.95 3.39
CA ALA A 438 -16.75 -4.07 4.16
C ALA A 438 -15.98 -2.73 4.16
N GLY A 439 -15.49 -2.34 5.32
CA GLY A 439 -14.85 -1.03 5.55
C GLY A 439 -15.83 0.04 6.01
N SER A 440 -15.52 1.28 5.74
CA SER A 440 -16.24 2.47 6.23
C SER A 440 -17.48 2.78 5.40
N ASN A 441 -18.64 2.93 6.06
CA ASN A 441 -19.91 3.27 5.47
C ASN A 441 -20.43 4.58 6.10
N LEU A 442 -20.39 5.67 5.33
CA LEU A 442 -21.00 6.92 5.75
C LEU A 442 -22.50 6.89 5.45
N ILE A 443 -23.33 7.04 6.48
CA ILE A 443 -24.79 7.05 6.37
C ILE A 443 -25.30 8.40 6.84
N THR A 444 -26.10 9.06 6.02
CA THR A 444 -26.77 10.31 6.31
C THR A 444 -28.24 10.06 6.57
N VAL A 445 -28.76 10.54 7.70
CA VAL A 445 -30.19 10.56 8.03
C VAL A 445 -30.67 12.00 7.93
N THR A 446 -31.80 12.22 7.28
CA THR A 446 -32.41 13.56 7.10
C THR A 446 -33.85 13.53 7.55
N ALA A 447 -34.21 14.44 8.46
CA ALA A 447 -35.58 14.73 8.85
C ALA A 447 -36.08 15.97 8.11
N VAL A 448 -37.30 15.91 7.59
CA VAL A 448 -37.99 17.01 6.92
C VAL A 448 -39.22 17.36 7.76
N ALA A 449 -39.33 18.61 8.16
CA ALA A 449 -40.51 19.13 8.88
C ALA A 449 -41.67 19.42 7.94
N ALA A 450 -42.87 19.47 8.44
CA ALA A 450 -44.07 19.86 7.66
C ALA A 450 -43.98 21.30 7.09
N SER A 451 -43.18 22.16 7.69
CA SER A 451 -42.83 23.50 7.21
C SER A 451 -41.89 23.49 5.99
N GLY A 452 -41.33 22.31 5.58
CA GLY A 452 -40.37 22.18 4.51
C GLY A 452 -38.89 22.38 4.94
N THR A 453 -38.65 22.77 6.20
CA THR A 453 -37.28 22.84 6.72
C THR A 453 -36.72 21.43 6.98
N SER A 454 -35.40 21.25 6.92
CA SER A 454 -34.76 19.94 7.11
C SER A 454 -33.51 20.02 7.97
N ALA A 455 -33.18 18.90 8.63
CA ALA A 455 -31.92 18.71 9.31
C ALA A 455 -31.36 17.33 9.00
N SER A 456 -30.02 17.24 8.93
CA SER A 456 -29.32 15.99 8.65
C SER A 456 -28.32 15.66 9.76
N ARG A 457 -28.11 14.36 9.98
CA ARG A 457 -27.05 13.80 10.85
C ARG A 457 -26.37 12.66 10.12
N THR A 458 -25.08 12.53 10.33
CA THR A 458 -24.27 11.45 9.77
C THR A 458 -23.79 10.52 10.86
N ILE A 459 -23.66 9.25 10.52
CA ILE A 459 -22.95 8.25 11.30
C ILE A 459 -22.04 7.47 10.37
N THR A 460 -20.79 7.26 10.78
CA THR A 460 -19.87 6.38 10.07
C THR A 460 -19.91 5.01 10.72
N VAL A 461 -20.36 4.00 9.98
CA VAL A 461 -20.39 2.61 10.43
C VAL A 461 -19.27 1.84 9.75
N THR A 462 -18.29 1.39 10.51
CA THR A 462 -17.27 0.48 10.00
C THR A 462 -17.79 -0.94 10.16
N TYR A 463 -18.05 -1.60 9.03
CA TYR A 463 -18.30 -3.03 9.05
C TYR A 463 -16.96 -3.73 8.90
N ALA A 464 -16.56 -4.42 9.96
CA ALA A 464 -15.27 -5.13 9.97
C ALA A 464 -15.18 -6.22 8.88
N GLY A 465 -16.27 -6.48 8.13
CA GLY A 465 -16.37 -7.68 7.30
C GLY A 465 -16.29 -8.92 8.21
N ALA A 466 -16.59 -10.08 7.80
CA ALA A 466 -15.90 -11.23 8.35
C ALA A 466 -14.41 -10.95 8.07
N ASN A 467 -13.54 -10.88 9.07
CA ASN A 467 -12.08 -10.85 8.90
C ASN A 467 -11.64 -12.19 8.33
N ASP A 468 -12.21 -12.52 7.19
CA ASP A 468 -11.85 -13.69 6.43
C ASP A 468 -10.71 -13.28 5.52
N THR A 469 -9.52 -13.58 5.94
CA THR A 469 -8.28 -13.47 5.16
C THR A 469 -7.93 -14.81 4.53
N THR A 470 -8.77 -15.83 4.72
CA THR A 470 -8.54 -17.19 4.22
C THR A 470 -8.97 -17.26 2.77
N ALA A 471 -8.05 -17.62 1.89
CA ALA A 471 -8.41 -17.86 0.48
C ALA A 471 -9.31 -19.11 0.36
N PRO A 472 -10.28 -19.12 -0.57
CA PRO A 472 -11.18 -20.25 -0.74
C PRO A 472 -10.42 -21.51 -1.17
N SER A 473 -10.85 -22.67 -0.69
CA SER A 473 -10.38 -23.93 -1.25
C SER A 473 -10.91 -24.08 -2.68
N LEU A 474 -10.03 -24.45 -3.62
CA LEU A 474 -10.38 -24.63 -5.04
C LEU A 474 -9.82 -25.98 -5.54
N VAL A 475 -10.70 -26.83 -6.00
CA VAL A 475 -10.34 -28.17 -6.52
C VAL A 475 -10.91 -28.33 -7.92
N ILE A 476 -10.05 -28.71 -8.88
CA ILE A 476 -10.46 -29.15 -10.21
C ILE A 476 -10.76 -30.66 -10.16
N LEU A 477 -11.95 -31.03 -10.55
CA LEU A 477 -12.40 -32.44 -10.60
C LEU A 477 -12.32 -33.02 -12.02
N SER A 478 -12.52 -32.17 -13.03
CA SER A 478 -12.37 -32.55 -14.44
C SER A 478 -11.72 -31.41 -15.21
N PRO A 479 -10.66 -31.69 -15.97
CA PRO A 479 -9.99 -32.99 -16.12
C PRO A 479 -9.27 -33.41 -14.82
N ALA A 480 -9.12 -34.71 -14.60
CA ALA A 480 -8.47 -35.24 -13.40
C ALA A 480 -6.95 -34.97 -13.39
N SER A 481 -6.36 -34.76 -14.56
CA SER A 481 -4.94 -34.40 -14.69
C SER A 481 -4.80 -32.90 -14.96
N THR A 482 -3.86 -32.27 -14.29
CA THR A 482 -3.49 -30.86 -14.50
C THR A 482 -2.69 -30.63 -15.79
N SER A 483 -2.22 -31.72 -16.42
CA SER A 483 -1.52 -31.65 -17.72
C SER A 483 -1.90 -32.86 -18.57
N PHE A 484 -2.37 -32.63 -19.82
CA PHE A 484 -2.72 -33.71 -20.75
C PHE A 484 -2.75 -33.22 -22.21
N ALA A 485 -2.78 -34.19 -23.15
CA ALA A 485 -2.91 -33.91 -24.57
C ALA A 485 -4.30 -34.34 -25.09
N THR A 486 -4.85 -33.59 -26.04
CA THR A 486 -6.13 -33.86 -26.66
C THR A 486 -6.17 -33.45 -28.13
N SER A 487 -7.03 -34.08 -28.94
CA SER A 487 -7.38 -33.61 -30.28
C SER A 487 -8.66 -32.77 -30.30
N ALA A 488 -9.34 -32.60 -29.16
CA ALA A 488 -10.56 -31.81 -29.04
C ALA A 488 -10.29 -30.32 -29.27
N ALA A 489 -11.23 -29.66 -29.97
CA ALA A 489 -11.12 -28.21 -30.20
C ALA A 489 -11.49 -27.35 -29.00
N THR A 490 -12.13 -27.93 -27.99
CA THR A 490 -12.53 -27.25 -26.75
C THR A 490 -12.28 -28.14 -25.54
N VAL A 491 -12.20 -27.53 -24.36
CA VAL A 491 -12.18 -28.22 -23.08
C VAL A 491 -13.26 -27.65 -22.17
N VAL A 492 -13.80 -28.48 -21.29
CA VAL A 492 -14.64 -28.05 -20.17
C VAL A 492 -13.90 -28.40 -18.89
N ILE A 493 -13.74 -27.42 -18.02
CA ILE A 493 -13.12 -27.61 -16.72
C ILE A 493 -14.21 -27.44 -15.66
N SER A 494 -14.24 -28.36 -14.70
CA SER A 494 -15.21 -28.31 -13.60
C SER A 494 -14.58 -28.72 -12.28
N GLY A 495 -15.20 -28.27 -11.20
CA GLY A 495 -14.64 -28.52 -9.87
C GLY A 495 -15.54 -28.06 -8.74
N ARG A 496 -14.91 -27.91 -7.58
CA ARG A 496 -15.54 -27.40 -6.36
C ARG A 496 -14.72 -26.26 -5.79
N ALA A 497 -15.42 -25.33 -5.17
CA ALA A 497 -14.80 -24.30 -4.33
C ALA A 497 -15.61 -24.18 -3.03
N ALA A 498 -14.94 -23.93 -1.92
CA ALA A 498 -15.59 -23.77 -0.63
C ALA A 498 -14.81 -22.77 0.23
N ASP A 499 -15.53 -21.96 0.97
CA ASP A 499 -15.02 -21.02 1.93
C ASP A 499 -16.06 -20.77 3.03
N SER A 500 -15.60 -20.37 4.23
CA SER A 500 -16.47 -20.06 5.37
C SER A 500 -17.32 -18.81 5.13
N SER A 501 -16.82 -17.84 4.36
CA SER A 501 -17.54 -16.63 3.95
C SER A 501 -18.42 -16.86 2.71
N GLY A 502 -18.36 -18.06 2.11
CA GLY A 502 -19.03 -18.42 0.88
C GLY A 502 -18.29 -17.98 -0.39
N ILE A 503 -18.59 -18.62 -1.53
CA ILE A 503 -17.97 -18.32 -2.82
C ILE A 503 -18.79 -17.30 -3.59
N ALA A 504 -18.19 -16.16 -3.88
CA ALA A 504 -18.83 -15.08 -4.64
C ALA A 504 -18.88 -15.38 -6.16
N ARG A 505 -17.75 -15.88 -6.72
CA ARG A 505 -17.66 -16.22 -8.16
C ARG A 505 -16.48 -17.13 -8.45
N VAL A 506 -16.55 -17.82 -9.61
CA VAL A 506 -15.43 -18.56 -10.19
C VAL A 506 -15.23 -18.06 -11.63
N THR A 507 -13.99 -17.77 -12.00
CA THR A 507 -13.64 -17.27 -13.33
C THR A 507 -12.57 -18.14 -13.96
N TRP A 508 -12.38 -18.02 -15.28
CA TRP A 508 -11.26 -18.63 -15.97
C TRP A 508 -10.56 -17.64 -16.89
N THR A 509 -9.27 -17.88 -17.13
CA THR A 509 -8.46 -17.12 -18.08
C THR A 509 -7.61 -18.10 -18.88
N ASP A 510 -7.59 -17.99 -20.21
CA ASP A 510 -6.71 -18.78 -21.06
C ASP A 510 -5.36 -18.08 -21.31
N SER A 511 -4.39 -18.80 -21.85
CA SER A 511 -3.04 -18.29 -22.20
C SER A 511 -3.05 -17.15 -23.24
N THR A 512 -4.18 -16.78 -23.81
CA THR A 512 -4.34 -15.63 -24.72
C THR A 512 -4.86 -14.39 -24.02
N GLY A 513 -5.20 -14.53 -22.72
CA GLY A 513 -5.81 -13.48 -21.92
C GLY A 513 -7.33 -13.39 -22.08
N LYS A 514 -7.96 -14.33 -22.79
CA LYS A 514 -9.40 -14.42 -22.83
C LYS A 514 -9.93 -14.92 -21.49
N THR A 515 -10.94 -14.25 -20.97
CA THR A 515 -11.57 -14.55 -19.69
C THR A 515 -13.04 -14.95 -19.87
N GLY A 516 -13.58 -15.62 -18.86
CA GLY A 516 -15.02 -15.90 -18.75
C GLY A 516 -15.39 -16.32 -17.34
N ASP A 517 -16.68 -16.28 -17.05
CA ASP A 517 -17.22 -16.75 -15.77
C ASP A 517 -17.58 -18.22 -15.88
N ALA A 518 -17.35 -18.96 -14.80
CA ALA A 518 -17.87 -20.31 -14.66
C ALA A 518 -19.34 -20.25 -14.19
N SER A 519 -20.12 -21.23 -14.58
CA SER A 519 -21.48 -21.43 -14.07
C SER A 519 -21.42 -22.14 -12.72
N GLY A 520 -22.09 -21.59 -11.71
CA GLY A 520 -22.05 -22.08 -10.33
C GLY A 520 -20.86 -21.54 -9.53
N THR A 521 -20.92 -21.73 -8.23
CA THR A 521 -19.90 -21.25 -7.27
C THR A 521 -19.30 -22.41 -6.47
N THR A 522 -20.03 -23.03 -5.56
CA THR A 522 -19.57 -24.17 -4.77
C THR A 522 -19.28 -25.43 -5.62
N SER A 523 -20.09 -25.68 -6.60
CA SER A 523 -19.83 -26.60 -7.72
C SER A 523 -19.89 -25.78 -9.00
N TRP A 524 -18.81 -25.77 -9.76
CA TRP A 524 -18.66 -24.86 -10.89
C TRP A 524 -18.23 -25.60 -12.16
N ASN A 525 -18.51 -24.97 -13.31
CA ASN A 525 -18.20 -25.47 -14.64
C ASN A 525 -17.94 -24.29 -15.58
N THR A 526 -16.84 -24.34 -16.34
CA THR A 526 -16.43 -23.23 -17.24
C THR A 526 -17.24 -23.12 -18.52
N GLY A 527 -18.03 -24.14 -18.85
CA GLY A 527 -18.47 -24.29 -20.24
C GLY A 527 -17.30 -24.62 -21.19
N PRO A 528 -17.57 -24.71 -22.52
CA PRO A 528 -16.53 -25.05 -23.50
C PRO A 528 -15.56 -23.88 -23.73
N ILE A 529 -14.29 -24.07 -23.40
CA ILE A 529 -13.19 -23.14 -23.67
C ILE A 529 -12.47 -23.57 -24.94
N PRO A 530 -12.34 -22.72 -25.98
CA PRO A 530 -11.63 -23.05 -27.20
C PRO A 530 -10.12 -23.30 -26.95
N LEU A 531 -9.56 -24.33 -27.57
CA LEU A 531 -8.15 -24.65 -27.52
C LEU A 531 -7.48 -24.31 -28.86
N ARG A 532 -6.29 -23.74 -28.84
CA ARG A 532 -5.41 -23.57 -29.98
C ARG A 532 -4.57 -24.83 -30.21
N VAL A 533 -4.16 -25.12 -31.44
CA VAL A 533 -3.17 -26.17 -31.71
C VAL A 533 -1.87 -25.80 -30.97
N GLY A 534 -1.29 -26.74 -30.27
CA GLY A 534 -0.13 -26.54 -29.40
C GLY A 534 -0.54 -26.39 -27.91
N SER A 535 0.30 -25.74 -27.13
CA SER A 535 0.14 -25.58 -25.68
C SER A 535 -0.91 -24.53 -25.33
N ASN A 536 -1.79 -24.86 -24.40
CA ASN A 536 -2.81 -23.98 -23.81
C ASN A 536 -2.73 -24.11 -22.30
N VAL A 537 -2.67 -23.00 -21.58
CA VAL A 537 -2.82 -22.96 -20.12
C VAL A 537 -4.12 -22.23 -19.77
N ILE A 538 -4.94 -22.87 -18.95
CA ILE A 538 -6.20 -22.30 -18.50
C ILE A 538 -6.11 -22.17 -16.98
N THR A 539 -6.24 -20.97 -16.47
CA THR A 539 -6.22 -20.65 -15.04
C THR A 539 -7.64 -20.41 -14.55
N ILE A 540 -8.05 -21.15 -13.54
CA ILE A 540 -9.31 -20.99 -12.83
C ILE A 540 -9.06 -20.19 -11.55
N ARG A 541 -9.93 -19.23 -11.25
CA ARG A 541 -9.87 -18.43 -10.01
C ARG A 541 -11.22 -18.49 -9.31
N ALA A 542 -11.21 -18.82 -8.03
CA ALA A 542 -12.36 -18.70 -7.15
C ALA A 542 -12.18 -17.50 -6.22
N TYR A 543 -13.21 -16.71 -6.06
CA TYR A 543 -13.26 -15.57 -5.15
C TYR A 543 -14.31 -15.86 -4.08
N ASP A 544 -13.98 -15.66 -2.83
CA ASP A 544 -14.93 -15.70 -1.72
C ASP A 544 -15.73 -14.37 -1.62
N SER A 545 -16.64 -14.31 -0.66
CA SER A 545 -17.43 -13.11 -0.43
C SER A 545 -16.66 -11.99 0.31
N ALA A 546 -15.49 -12.31 0.88
CA ALA A 546 -14.58 -11.34 1.50
C ALA A 546 -13.59 -10.73 0.49
N GLY A 547 -13.50 -11.32 -0.72
CA GLY A 547 -12.61 -10.86 -1.79
C GLY A 547 -11.29 -11.61 -1.88
N ASN A 548 -11.03 -12.61 -1.00
CA ASN A 548 -9.84 -13.43 -1.12
C ASN A 548 -9.95 -14.38 -2.32
N MET A 549 -8.82 -14.81 -2.88
CA MET A 549 -8.79 -15.53 -4.15
C MET A 549 -7.86 -16.75 -4.09
N ALA A 550 -8.34 -17.87 -4.56
CA ALA A 550 -7.53 -19.03 -4.88
C ALA A 550 -7.55 -19.33 -6.38
N TRP A 551 -6.48 -19.93 -6.90
CA TRP A 551 -6.43 -20.32 -8.30
C TRP A 551 -5.78 -21.68 -8.52
N ARG A 552 -6.08 -22.29 -9.68
CA ARG A 552 -5.47 -23.53 -10.20
C ARG A 552 -5.35 -23.43 -11.71
N SER A 553 -4.33 -24.06 -12.30
CA SER A 553 -4.13 -24.08 -13.75
C SER A 553 -4.15 -25.50 -14.30
N VAL A 554 -4.60 -25.61 -15.55
CA VAL A 554 -4.55 -26.84 -16.34
C VAL A 554 -3.78 -26.56 -17.63
N ALA A 555 -2.75 -27.35 -17.90
CA ALA A 555 -1.97 -27.29 -19.12
C ALA A 555 -2.46 -28.33 -20.12
N ILE A 556 -2.84 -27.90 -21.33
CA ILE A 556 -3.46 -28.76 -22.34
C ILE A 556 -2.71 -28.62 -23.66
N THR A 557 -2.20 -29.71 -24.18
CA THR A 557 -1.59 -29.74 -25.53
C THR A 557 -2.62 -30.24 -26.53
N ARG A 558 -3.13 -29.36 -27.38
CA ARG A 558 -3.98 -29.77 -28.50
C ARG A 558 -3.11 -30.21 -29.69
N ARG A 559 -3.31 -31.44 -30.16
CA ARG A 559 -2.65 -32.05 -31.33
C ARG A 559 -3.45 -31.84 -32.60
#